data_992853a73f2327d2a19b5e0fea66522d
#
_entry.id   992853a73f2327d2a19b5e0fea66522d
#
_cell.length_a   1.000
_cell.length_b   1.000
_cell.length_c   1.000
_cell.angle_alpha   90.00
_cell.angle_beta   90.00
_cell.angle_gamma   90.00
#
_symmetry.space_group_name_H-M   'P 1'
#
loop_
_entity.id
_entity.type
_entity.pdbx_description
1 polymer ?
#
loop_
_entity_poly.entity_id
_entity_poly.type
_entity_poly.pdbx_seq_one_letter_code
_entity_poly.pdbx_strand_id
1 'polypeptide(L)'
;MFLINSVPRHFMFWILGISFSQSGLAQNLEILAFKNFYKLPVGSHGLEMTYALRSAHGKERKIVGYMVQQERPQLGRFLLSPRPVQMSEHADGEADDLPAALVTVYLDASQNDWAIPYTKGLISLTGTIEVGRLEETDGRVSWVRMRVTPEATRGMSPSELAQYFHSLQHKH
;
A
#
# COMPACT_ATOMS: atom_id res chain seq x y z
N MET A 1 -1.48 -57.06 63.58
CA MET A 1 -0.15 -56.73 63.07
C MET A 1 -0.16 -57.08 61.58
N PHE A 2 -0.74 -56.19 60.76
CA PHE A 2 -0.84 -56.35 59.32
C PHE A 2 -0.43 -55.06 58.65
N LEU A 3 0.66 -55.11 57.91
CA LEU A 3 1.17 -54.00 57.02
C LEU A 3 0.40 -54.04 55.76
N ILE A 4 -0.26 -52.90 55.43
CA ILE A 4 -0.90 -52.68 54.13
C ILE A 4 0.01 -51.77 53.35
N ASN A 5 0.61 -52.30 52.28
CA ASN A 5 1.40 -51.63 51.31
C ASN A 5 0.45 -50.80 50.37
N SER A 6 0.59 -49.50 50.37
CA SER A 6 -0.10 -48.64 49.48
C SER A 6 0.81 -48.31 48.27
N VAL A 7 0.36 -48.71 47.08
CA VAL A 7 1.02 -48.45 45.81
C VAL A 7 0.49 -47.12 45.25
N PRO A 8 1.29 -46.12 44.87
CA PRO A 8 0.80 -44.92 44.21
C PRO A 8 0.57 -45.18 42.72
N ARG A 9 -0.66 -44.98 42.26
CA ARG A 9 -1.03 -44.97 40.86
C ARG A 9 -0.53 -43.69 40.21
N HIS A 10 0.52 -43.77 39.36
CA HIS A 10 0.94 -42.71 38.49
C HIS A 10 -0.12 -42.50 37.36
N PHE A 11 -0.85 -41.43 37.46
CA PHE A 11 -1.68 -40.91 36.34
C PHE A 11 -0.77 -40.22 35.33
N MET A 12 -0.51 -40.88 34.22
CA MET A 12 0.25 -40.35 33.09
C MET A 12 -0.71 -39.56 32.20
N PHE A 13 -0.71 -38.22 32.36
CA PHE A 13 -1.43 -37.32 31.47
C PHE A 13 -0.71 -37.22 30.13
N TRP A 14 -1.28 -37.82 29.11
CA TRP A 14 -0.90 -37.58 27.73
C TRP A 14 -1.51 -36.25 27.29
N ILE A 15 -0.69 -35.21 27.24
CA ILE A 15 -1.08 -33.93 26.57
C ILE A 15 -0.90 -34.17 25.08
N LEU A 16 -1.99 -34.40 24.36
CA LEU A 16 -2.01 -34.33 22.91
C LEU A 16 -1.78 -32.84 22.52
N GLY A 17 -0.56 -32.52 22.12
CA GLY A 17 -0.22 -31.24 21.51
C GLY A 17 -0.89 -31.13 20.13
N ILE A 18 -2.01 -30.44 20.07
CA ILE A 18 -2.61 -30.05 18.78
C ILE A 18 -1.75 -28.93 18.22
N SER A 19 -0.82 -29.29 17.33
CA SER A 19 -0.09 -28.31 16.52
C SER A 19 -1.06 -27.70 15.52
N PHE A 20 -1.57 -26.52 15.82
CA PHE A 20 -2.24 -25.68 14.84
C PHE A 20 -1.19 -25.18 13.83
N SER A 21 -1.04 -25.89 12.73
CA SER A 21 -0.35 -25.38 11.56
C SER A 21 -1.19 -24.23 10.99
N GLN A 22 -0.85 -23.00 11.32
CA GLN A 22 -1.35 -21.84 10.60
C GLN A 22 -0.75 -21.87 9.19
N SER A 23 -1.45 -22.51 8.27
CA SER A 23 -1.21 -22.33 6.85
C SER A 23 -1.57 -20.89 6.53
N GLY A 24 -0.56 -20.02 6.49
CA GLY A 24 -0.70 -18.66 5.97
C GLY A 24 -1.16 -18.77 4.53
N LEU A 25 -2.46 -18.67 4.30
CA LEU A 25 -3.00 -18.46 2.97
C LEU A 25 -2.38 -17.14 2.48
N ALA A 26 -1.46 -17.24 1.51
CA ALA A 26 -1.01 -16.09 0.75
C ALA A 26 -2.28 -15.46 0.15
N GLN A 27 -2.78 -14.41 0.77
CA GLN A 27 -3.94 -13.68 0.25
C GLN A 27 -3.51 -13.10 -1.10
N ASN A 28 -4.12 -13.63 -2.15
CA ASN A 28 -3.94 -13.09 -3.49
C ASN A 28 -4.61 -11.70 -3.51
N LEU A 29 -3.84 -10.65 -3.20
CA LEU A 29 -4.36 -9.30 -3.07
C LEU A 29 -4.96 -8.85 -4.39
N GLU A 30 -6.20 -8.40 -4.34
CA GLU A 30 -6.91 -7.89 -5.51
C GLU A 30 -6.20 -6.65 -6.06
N ILE A 31 -5.93 -6.65 -7.37
CA ILE A 31 -5.29 -5.52 -8.05
C ILE A 31 -6.34 -4.44 -8.34
N LEU A 32 -6.11 -3.25 -7.82
CA LEU A 32 -6.88 -2.06 -8.16
C LEU A 32 -6.19 -1.33 -9.32
N ALA A 33 -6.64 -1.59 -10.54
CA ALA A 33 -6.06 -0.99 -11.73
C ALA A 33 -6.57 0.44 -11.94
N PHE A 34 -5.71 1.37 -12.35
CA PHE A 34 -6.06 2.78 -12.62
C PHE A 34 -7.21 2.95 -13.60
N LYS A 35 -7.33 2.09 -14.62
CA LYS A 35 -8.44 2.09 -15.58
C LYS A 35 -9.81 1.90 -14.93
N ASN A 36 -9.84 1.37 -13.71
CA ASN A 36 -11.07 1.12 -12.94
C ASN A 36 -11.37 2.24 -11.94
N PHE A 37 -10.66 3.38 -11.96
CA PHE A 37 -10.91 4.47 -11.01
C PHE A 37 -12.17 5.24 -11.36
N TYR A 38 -12.32 5.61 -12.63
CA TYR A 38 -13.41 6.46 -13.09
C TYR A 38 -14.21 5.79 -14.21
N LYS A 39 -15.49 6.13 -14.27
CA LYS A 39 -16.38 5.70 -15.33
C LYS A 39 -15.98 6.36 -16.65
N LEU A 40 -16.00 5.59 -17.74
CA LEU A 40 -15.78 6.07 -19.10
C LEU A 40 -16.94 5.62 -19.99
N PRO A 41 -17.38 6.49 -20.93
CA PRO A 41 -16.94 7.87 -21.16
C PRO A 41 -17.35 8.81 -20.03
N VAL A 42 -16.68 9.96 -19.93
CA VAL A 42 -17.01 10.99 -18.92
C VAL A 42 -18.43 11.50 -19.17
N GLY A 43 -19.27 11.44 -18.16
CA GLY A 43 -20.65 11.91 -18.24
C GLY A 43 -20.79 13.43 -18.10
N SER A 44 -22.03 13.94 -18.22
CA SER A 44 -22.34 15.38 -18.10
C SER A 44 -22.02 15.98 -16.72
N HIS A 45 -21.90 15.16 -15.70
CA HIS A 45 -21.53 15.57 -14.33
C HIS A 45 -20.01 15.47 -14.05
N GLY A 46 -19.19 15.22 -15.07
CA GLY A 46 -17.75 15.08 -14.96
C GLY A 46 -17.30 13.67 -14.60
N LEU A 47 -16.12 13.58 -13.97
CA LEU A 47 -15.53 12.29 -13.57
C LEU A 47 -16.27 11.67 -12.39
N GLU A 48 -16.83 10.48 -12.60
CA GLU A 48 -17.48 9.70 -11.56
C GLU A 48 -16.62 8.50 -11.17
N MET A 49 -16.40 8.32 -9.87
CA MET A 49 -15.70 7.14 -9.36
C MET A 49 -16.52 5.87 -9.63
N THR A 50 -15.84 4.79 -10.00
CA THR A 50 -16.46 3.49 -10.17
C THR A 50 -16.87 2.88 -8.83
N TYR A 51 -17.69 1.83 -8.88
CA TYR A 51 -17.93 1.02 -7.69
C TYR A 51 -16.67 0.32 -7.20
N ALA A 52 -15.82 -0.17 -8.10
CA ALA A 52 -14.55 -0.82 -7.76
C ALA A 52 -13.65 0.10 -6.92
N LEU A 53 -13.48 1.36 -7.31
CA LEU A 53 -12.71 2.32 -6.54
C LEU A 53 -13.35 2.60 -5.18
N ARG A 54 -14.65 2.93 -5.14
CA ARG A 54 -15.33 3.23 -3.88
C ARG A 54 -15.30 2.07 -2.90
N SER A 55 -15.49 0.84 -3.38
CA SER A 55 -15.47 -0.37 -2.55
C SER A 55 -14.09 -0.77 -2.06
N ALA A 56 -13.02 -0.20 -2.63
CA ALA A 56 -11.64 -0.40 -2.18
C ALA A 56 -11.31 0.41 -0.91
N HIS A 57 -12.11 1.41 -0.55
CA HIS A 57 -11.88 2.21 0.65
C HIS A 57 -11.76 1.32 1.91
N GLY A 58 -10.71 1.56 2.71
CA GLY A 58 -10.40 0.78 3.90
C GLY A 58 -9.85 -0.63 3.66
N LYS A 59 -9.67 -1.03 2.40
CA LYS A 59 -9.18 -2.38 2.06
C LYS A 59 -7.74 -2.32 1.56
N GLU A 60 -7.02 -3.38 1.85
CA GLU A 60 -5.69 -3.59 1.29
C GLU A 60 -5.80 -4.01 -0.18
N ARG A 61 -5.05 -3.33 -1.04
CA ARG A 61 -5.02 -3.54 -2.49
C ARG A 61 -3.59 -3.44 -3.02
N LYS A 62 -3.37 -4.10 -4.15
CA LYS A 62 -2.17 -3.93 -4.95
C LYS A 62 -2.45 -2.94 -6.08
N ILE A 63 -1.58 -1.95 -6.26
CA ILE A 63 -1.60 -1.02 -7.40
C ILE A 63 -0.25 -1.11 -8.13
N VAL A 64 -0.31 -1.09 -9.46
CA VAL A 64 0.88 -1.02 -10.32
C VAL A 64 0.82 0.26 -11.12
N GLY A 65 1.89 1.05 -11.10
CA GLY A 65 1.94 2.34 -11.76
C GLY A 65 3.35 2.91 -11.85
N TYR A 66 3.43 4.16 -12.27
CA TYR A 66 4.67 4.90 -12.39
C TYR A 66 4.77 5.94 -11.28
N MET A 67 5.91 6.01 -10.62
CA MET A 67 6.20 7.12 -9.72
C MET A 67 6.25 8.41 -10.53
N VAL A 68 5.60 9.46 -10.04
CA VAL A 68 5.69 10.79 -10.65
C VAL A 68 7.06 11.39 -10.30
N GLN A 69 7.79 11.82 -11.32
CA GLN A 69 9.06 12.51 -11.11
C GLN A 69 8.78 13.95 -10.68
N GLN A 70 9.15 14.30 -9.46
CA GLN A 70 9.01 15.64 -8.88
C GLN A 70 10.40 16.29 -8.78
N GLU A 71 10.50 17.60 -8.99
CA GLU A 71 11.76 18.34 -8.79
C GLU A 71 12.17 18.32 -7.32
N ARG A 72 11.20 18.43 -6.43
CA ARG A 72 11.40 18.34 -4.98
C ARG A 72 10.60 17.18 -4.43
N PRO A 73 11.26 16.05 -4.09
CA PRO A 73 10.57 14.94 -3.42
C PRO A 73 9.90 15.40 -2.13
N GLN A 74 8.68 14.96 -1.91
CA GLN A 74 7.96 15.21 -0.67
C GLN A 74 8.42 14.23 0.40
N LEU A 75 8.44 14.68 1.66
CA LEU A 75 8.77 13.80 2.78
C LEU A 75 7.58 12.90 3.14
N GLY A 76 7.85 11.64 3.40
CA GLY A 76 6.87 10.64 3.83
C GLY A 76 5.84 10.25 2.80
N ARG A 77 5.90 10.78 1.58
CA ARG A 77 4.92 10.50 0.52
C ARG A 77 5.47 10.72 -0.88
N PHE A 78 4.80 10.12 -1.87
CA PHE A 78 5.05 10.36 -3.29
C PHE A 78 3.77 10.12 -4.10
N LEU A 79 3.79 10.48 -5.37
CA LEU A 79 2.65 10.32 -6.27
C LEU A 79 2.87 9.12 -7.19
N LEU A 80 1.80 8.36 -7.43
CA LEU A 80 1.76 7.24 -8.36
C LEU A 80 0.71 7.50 -9.44
N SER A 81 1.08 7.28 -10.69
CA SER A 81 0.25 7.57 -11.87
C SER A 81 0.15 6.38 -12.83
N PRO A 82 -0.87 6.32 -13.71
CA PRO A 82 -1.03 5.26 -14.72
C PRO A 82 -0.03 5.36 -15.88
N ARG A 83 0.65 6.48 -16.04
CA ARG A 83 1.65 6.75 -17.10
C ARG A 83 2.84 7.51 -16.52
N PRO A 84 4.01 7.47 -17.16
CA PRO A 84 5.13 8.31 -16.74
C PRO A 84 4.75 9.79 -16.79
N VAL A 85 5.02 10.53 -15.71
CA VAL A 85 4.79 11.96 -15.58
C VAL A 85 5.99 12.59 -14.90
N GLN A 86 6.38 13.76 -15.42
CA GLN A 86 7.35 14.64 -14.79
C GLN A 86 6.62 15.94 -14.43
N MET A 87 6.74 16.35 -13.18
CA MET A 87 6.26 17.63 -12.69
C MET A 87 7.42 18.61 -12.64
N SER A 88 7.25 19.77 -13.27
CA SER A 88 8.19 20.88 -13.20
C SER A 88 7.57 22.00 -12.38
N GLU A 89 8.34 22.58 -11.47
CA GLU A 89 7.95 23.81 -10.80
C GLU A 89 8.16 24.98 -11.80
N HIS A 90 7.08 25.55 -12.31
CA HIS A 90 7.15 26.76 -13.12
C HIS A 90 6.85 27.98 -12.25
N ALA A 91 7.35 29.15 -12.66
CA ALA A 91 7.14 30.41 -11.93
C ALA A 91 5.65 30.76 -11.74
N ASP A 92 4.77 30.21 -12.58
CA ASP A 92 3.32 30.42 -12.57
C ASP A 92 2.54 29.30 -11.86
N GLY A 93 3.21 28.41 -11.12
CA GLY A 93 2.63 27.26 -10.44
C GLY A 93 3.00 25.93 -11.10
N GLU A 94 2.54 24.82 -10.48
CA GLU A 94 2.79 23.48 -11.02
C GLU A 94 2.00 23.25 -12.30
N ALA A 95 2.68 22.92 -13.40
CA ALA A 95 2.03 22.56 -14.66
C ALA A 95 1.35 21.18 -14.49
N ASP A 96 0.02 21.20 -14.43
CA ASP A 96 -0.79 20.02 -14.12
C ASP A 96 -1.10 19.18 -15.35
N ASP A 97 -0.11 18.52 -15.90
CA ASP A 97 -0.34 17.37 -16.81
C ASP A 97 -0.61 16.07 -16.04
N LEU A 98 -0.97 16.18 -14.77
CA LEU A 98 -1.29 15.04 -13.93
C LEU A 98 -2.58 14.36 -14.40
N PRO A 99 -2.58 13.04 -14.57
CA PRO A 99 -3.81 12.32 -14.92
C PRO A 99 -4.79 12.36 -13.74
N ALA A 100 -6.09 12.41 -14.03
CA ALA A 100 -7.12 12.38 -12.99
C ALA A 100 -7.02 11.15 -12.08
N ALA A 101 -6.61 10.00 -12.63
CA ALA A 101 -6.34 8.80 -11.87
C ALA A 101 -4.93 8.88 -11.25
N LEU A 102 -4.81 9.58 -10.14
CA LEU A 102 -3.58 9.74 -9.37
C LEU A 102 -3.76 9.13 -7.98
N VAL A 103 -2.71 8.56 -7.41
CA VAL A 103 -2.70 8.05 -6.04
C VAL A 103 -1.59 8.75 -5.26
N THR A 104 -1.94 9.37 -4.13
CA THR A 104 -0.95 9.82 -3.16
C THR A 104 -0.58 8.64 -2.27
N VAL A 105 0.68 8.23 -2.32
CA VAL A 105 1.21 7.12 -1.52
C VAL A 105 1.86 7.68 -0.28
N TYR A 106 1.40 7.25 0.88
CA TYR A 106 2.00 7.57 2.18
C TYR A 106 2.83 6.41 2.68
N LEU A 107 4.00 6.72 3.18
CA LEU A 107 4.83 5.78 3.92
C LEU A 107 4.26 5.54 5.32
N ASP A 108 4.86 4.61 6.04
CA ASP A 108 4.58 4.43 7.47
C ASP A 108 4.91 5.70 8.27
N ALA A 109 4.21 5.93 9.37
CA ALA A 109 4.40 7.10 10.21
C ALA A 109 5.84 7.26 10.74
N SER A 110 6.57 6.16 10.92
CA SER A 110 7.99 6.17 11.31
C SER A 110 8.94 6.64 10.20
N GLN A 111 8.42 6.85 8.99
CA GLN A 111 9.16 7.21 7.79
C GLN A 111 8.68 8.55 7.20
N ASN A 112 7.96 9.35 7.98
CA ASN A 112 7.39 10.62 7.52
C ASN A 112 8.44 11.68 7.14
N ASP A 113 9.68 11.53 7.58
CA ASP A 113 10.82 12.38 7.26
C ASP A 113 11.66 11.87 6.08
N TRP A 114 11.24 10.77 5.44
CA TRP A 114 11.97 10.17 4.34
C TRP A 114 11.51 10.72 2.99
N ALA A 115 12.49 11.14 2.17
CA ALA A 115 12.29 11.42 0.76
C ALA A 115 12.62 10.16 -0.05
N ILE A 116 11.65 9.63 -0.79
CA ILE A 116 11.86 8.46 -1.64
C ILE A 116 12.47 8.90 -2.97
N PRO A 117 13.65 8.38 -3.36
CA PRO A 117 14.24 8.67 -4.64
C PRO A 117 13.34 8.25 -5.79
N TYR A 118 13.29 9.05 -6.85
CA TYR A 118 12.54 8.69 -8.06
C TYR A 118 13.01 7.35 -8.61
N THR A 119 12.06 6.46 -8.82
CA THR A 119 12.28 5.15 -9.44
C THR A 119 11.67 5.15 -10.84
N LYS A 120 12.53 4.97 -11.86
CA LYS A 120 12.09 4.89 -13.25
C LYS A 120 11.41 3.54 -13.51
N GLY A 121 10.31 3.59 -14.27
CA GLY A 121 9.58 2.37 -14.69
C GLY A 121 8.37 2.09 -13.80
N LEU A 122 7.75 0.93 -14.06
CA LEU A 122 6.60 0.48 -13.29
C LEU A 122 7.05 0.03 -11.90
N ILE A 123 6.30 0.42 -10.89
CA ILE A 123 6.46 -0.07 -9.53
C ILE A 123 5.14 -0.70 -9.06
N SER A 124 5.24 -1.67 -8.17
CA SER A 124 4.11 -2.37 -7.58
C SER A 124 4.06 -2.08 -6.08
N LEU A 125 2.91 -1.61 -5.62
CA LEU A 125 2.69 -1.24 -4.23
C LEU A 125 1.53 -2.02 -3.65
N THR A 126 1.64 -2.36 -2.38
CA THR A 126 0.56 -2.93 -1.57
C THR A 126 0.31 -2.02 -0.37
N GLY A 127 -0.94 -1.74 -0.11
CA GLY A 127 -1.32 -0.90 1.01
C GLY A 127 -2.83 -0.70 1.13
N THR A 128 -3.24 -0.05 2.21
CA THR A 128 -4.63 0.28 2.46
C THR A 128 -5.06 1.49 1.63
N ILE A 129 -6.18 1.35 0.91
CA ILE A 129 -6.73 2.40 0.07
C ILE A 129 -7.66 3.31 0.88
N GLU A 130 -7.49 4.60 0.71
CA GLU A 130 -8.40 5.62 1.22
C GLU A 130 -8.98 6.42 0.03
N VAL A 131 -10.30 6.47 -0.06
CA VAL A 131 -11.03 7.19 -1.13
C VAL A 131 -11.83 8.32 -0.52
N GLY A 132 -11.75 9.50 -1.12
CA GLY A 132 -12.46 10.70 -0.68
C GLY A 132 -11.57 11.94 -0.78
N ARG A 133 -12.19 13.13 -0.79
CA ARG A 133 -11.48 14.41 -0.86
C ARG A 133 -10.66 14.66 0.41
N LEU A 134 -9.38 14.94 0.24
CA LEU A 134 -8.50 15.45 1.29
C LEU A 134 -7.65 16.58 0.72
N GLU A 135 -7.57 17.67 1.45
CA GLU A 135 -6.64 18.76 1.17
C GLU A 135 -5.31 18.47 1.85
N GLU A 136 -4.28 18.34 1.06
CA GLU A 136 -2.92 18.04 1.49
C GLU A 136 -2.25 19.28 2.08
N THR A 137 -1.19 19.09 2.84
CA THR A 137 -0.43 20.19 3.48
C THR A 137 0.20 21.17 2.49
N ASP A 138 0.39 20.75 1.23
CA ASP A 138 0.86 21.59 0.12
C ASP A 138 -0.27 22.27 -0.65
N GLY A 139 -1.53 22.17 -0.18
CA GLY A 139 -2.71 22.78 -0.79
C GLY A 139 -3.32 21.95 -1.92
N ARG A 140 -2.71 20.85 -2.34
CA ARG A 140 -3.32 19.95 -3.34
C ARG A 140 -4.50 19.19 -2.77
N VAL A 141 -5.40 18.79 -3.65
CA VAL A 141 -6.52 17.91 -3.30
C VAL A 141 -6.22 16.49 -3.79
N SER A 142 -6.10 15.54 -2.86
CA SER A 142 -6.05 14.11 -3.16
C SER A 142 -7.43 13.48 -3.06
N TRP A 143 -7.74 12.59 -4.00
CA TRP A 143 -8.99 11.82 -4.01
C TRP A 143 -8.78 10.35 -3.69
N VAL A 144 -7.61 9.82 -4.04
CA VAL A 144 -7.22 8.44 -3.79
C VAL A 144 -5.85 8.43 -3.13
N ARG A 145 -5.78 7.78 -1.98
CA ARG A 145 -4.55 7.64 -1.20
C ARG A 145 -4.29 6.15 -0.94
N MET A 146 -3.03 5.81 -0.78
CA MET A 146 -2.60 4.49 -0.33
C MET A 146 -1.65 4.64 0.84
N ARG A 147 -1.89 3.95 1.93
CA ARG A 147 -0.92 3.79 3.02
C ARG A 147 -0.22 2.46 2.85
N VAL A 148 1.09 2.53 2.67
CA VAL A 148 1.92 1.33 2.54
C VAL A 148 1.96 0.60 3.87
N THR A 149 1.95 -0.73 3.83
CA THR A 149 1.97 -1.53 5.05
C THR A 149 3.29 -1.37 5.79
N PRO A 150 3.27 -1.15 7.12
CA PRO A 150 4.48 -0.96 7.91
C PRO A 150 5.47 -2.12 7.81
N GLU A 151 4.94 -3.34 7.68
CA GLU A 151 5.75 -4.56 7.61
C GLU A 151 6.65 -4.58 6.37
N ALA A 152 6.13 -4.07 5.25
CA ALA A 152 6.85 -4.03 3.98
C ALA A 152 8.01 -3.03 3.98
N THR A 153 7.93 -2.00 4.83
CA THR A 153 8.87 -0.86 4.81
C THR A 153 9.74 -0.74 6.05
N ARG A 154 9.44 -1.52 7.08
CA ARG A 154 10.13 -1.44 8.37
C ARG A 154 11.63 -1.78 8.23
N GLY A 155 12.48 -0.86 8.70
CA GLY A 155 13.93 -1.03 8.68
C GLY A 155 14.61 -0.84 7.34
N MET A 156 13.88 -0.42 6.30
CA MET A 156 14.47 -0.08 5.00
C MET A 156 14.92 1.39 4.98
N SER A 157 16.03 1.67 4.31
CA SER A 157 16.42 3.03 3.92
C SER A 157 15.57 3.53 2.75
N PRO A 158 15.52 4.85 2.46
CA PRO A 158 14.78 5.38 1.31
C PRO A 158 15.15 4.72 -0.02
N SER A 159 16.44 4.44 -0.25
CA SER A 159 16.90 3.78 -1.48
C SER A 159 16.51 2.30 -1.54
N GLU A 160 16.59 1.57 -0.43
CA GLU A 160 16.13 0.18 -0.34
C GLU A 160 14.63 0.09 -0.55
N LEU A 161 13.86 1.06 -0.02
CA LEU A 161 12.42 1.13 -0.20
C LEU A 161 12.05 1.33 -1.68
N ALA A 162 12.74 2.23 -2.39
CA ALA A 162 12.54 2.43 -3.81
C ALA A 162 12.84 1.14 -4.62
N GLN A 163 13.93 0.44 -4.29
CA GLN A 163 14.27 -0.85 -4.91
C GLN A 163 13.26 -1.95 -4.57
N TYR A 164 12.79 -2.00 -3.33
CA TYR A 164 11.77 -2.95 -2.90
C TYR A 164 10.50 -2.80 -3.73
N PHE A 165 9.96 -1.61 -3.88
CA PHE A 165 8.78 -1.37 -4.68
C PHE A 165 8.97 -1.79 -6.14
N HIS A 166 10.15 -1.55 -6.72
CA HIS A 166 10.48 -1.99 -8.07
C HIS A 166 10.57 -3.52 -8.16
N SER A 167 11.15 -4.19 -7.17
CA SER A 167 11.31 -5.64 -7.17
C SER A 167 9.99 -6.41 -7.12
N LEU A 168 8.94 -5.82 -6.51
CA LEU A 168 7.62 -6.44 -6.47
C LEU A 168 6.96 -6.58 -7.85
N GLN A 169 7.44 -5.83 -8.84
CA GLN A 169 6.97 -5.91 -10.23
C GLN A 169 7.44 -7.21 -10.93
N HIS A 170 8.61 -7.72 -10.58
CA HIS A 170 9.25 -8.84 -11.27
C HIS A 170 8.95 -10.22 -10.66
N LYS A 171 8.06 -10.31 -9.68
CA LYS A 171 7.69 -11.57 -9.02
C LYS A 171 6.44 -12.24 -9.60
N HIS A 172 6.20 -12.07 -10.90
CA HIS A 172 5.08 -12.72 -11.60
C HIS A 172 5.58 -13.56 -12.76
#